data_89dfce7705f6ef974b76de1d29a9b4a0
#
_entry.id   89dfce7705f6ef974b76de1d29a9b4a0
#
_cell.length_a   1.000
_cell.length_b   1.000
_cell.length_c   1.000
_cell.angle_alpha   90.00
_cell.angle_beta   90.00
_cell.angle_gamma   90.00
#
_symmetry.space_group_name_H-M   'P 1'
#
loop_
_entity.id
_entity.type
_entity.pdbx_description
1 polymer ?
#
loop_
_entity_poly.entity_id
_entity_poly.type
_entity_poly.pdbx_seq_one_letter_code
_entity_poly.pdbx_strand_id
1 'polypeptide(L)'
;MSLLEQLDKNIAASGGLIVSCQPVPGSPLDKPEIVAAMALAAEQAGAVAVRIEGIDNLRVTRSLVSVPIIGIIKRDLDESPVRITPFLDDVDALAQAGANIIAVDGTARQRPVAVEALLARIHHHHLLAMADCSSVDNGLACQRLGADIIGTTMSGYTTPDTPEEPDLPLVKALHDAGCRVIAEGRYNSPALAAKAIRYGAWAVTVGSAITRLEHICGWYNDALKKAAS
;
A
#
# COMPACT_ATOMS: atom_id res chain seq x y z
N MET A 1 -9.26 6.95 -21.82
CA MET A 1 -9.53 6.97 -20.36
C MET A 1 -8.21 6.69 -19.66
N SER A 2 -7.76 7.60 -18.81
CA SER A 2 -6.55 7.42 -18.03
C SER A 2 -6.73 6.33 -16.96
N LEU A 3 -5.63 5.83 -16.39
CA LEU A 3 -5.71 4.85 -15.31
C LEU A 3 -6.44 5.41 -14.07
N LEU A 4 -6.23 6.70 -13.74
CA LEU A 4 -6.96 7.35 -12.65
C LEU A 4 -8.46 7.40 -12.89
N GLU A 5 -8.90 7.78 -14.08
CA GLU A 5 -10.35 7.79 -14.45
C GLU A 5 -10.96 6.38 -14.37
N GLN A 6 -10.20 5.36 -14.76
CA GLN A 6 -10.63 3.98 -14.65
C GLN A 6 -10.78 3.54 -13.18
N LEU A 7 -9.79 3.89 -12.34
CA LEU A 7 -9.83 3.63 -10.91
C LEU A 7 -10.99 4.39 -10.24
N ASP A 8 -11.19 5.67 -10.55
CA ASP A 8 -12.31 6.47 -10.02
C ASP A 8 -13.65 5.78 -10.30
N LYS A 9 -13.85 5.29 -11.53
CA LYS A 9 -15.06 4.56 -11.92
C LYS A 9 -15.21 3.23 -11.17
N ASN A 10 -14.14 2.45 -11.06
CA ASN A 10 -14.18 1.15 -10.39
C ASN A 10 -14.42 1.31 -8.88
N ILE A 11 -13.78 2.29 -8.24
CA ILE A 11 -13.97 2.61 -6.82
C ILE A 11 -15.41 3.03 -6.55
N ALA A 12 -15.97 3.91 -7.38
CA ALA A 12 -17.37 4.32 -7.24
C ALA A 12 -18.36 3.15 -7.37
N ALA A 13 -18.03 2.14 -8.17
CA ALA A 13 -18.88 0.97 -8.39
C ALA A 13 -18.73 -0.11 -7.30
N SER A 14 -17.55 -0.31 -6.72
CA SER A 14 -17.22 -1.45 -5.85
C SER A 14 -16.75 -1.10 -4.44
N GLY A 15 -16.57 0.18 -4.12
CA GLY A 15 -16.22 0.64 -2.76
C GLY A 15 -14.74 0.78 -2.45
N GLY A 16 -13.83 0.52 -3.41
CA GLY A 16 -12.42 0.91 -3.31
C GLY A 16 -11.52 0.04 -2.45
N LEU A 17 -11.79 -1.27 -2.35
CA LEU A 17 -10.89 -2.20 -1.68
C LEU A 17 -9.64 -2.45 -2.54
N ILE A 18 -8.46 -2.25 -1.94
CA ILE A 18 -7.16 -2.68 -2.44
C ILE A 18 -6.64 -3.78 -1.52
N VAL A 19 -6.18 -4.89 -2.06
CA VAL A 19 -5.62 -5.98 -1.24
C VAL A 19 -4.11 -5.98 -1.34
N SER A 20 -3.44 -5.84 -0.20
CA SER A 20 -1.99 -5.97 -0.08
C SER A 20 -1.62 -7.45 0.10
N CYS A 21 -1.15 -8.08 -0.97
CA CYS A 21 -0.75 -9.48 -0.97
C CYS A 21 0.73 -9.61 -0.58
N GLN A 22 0.99 -9.46 0.71
CA GLN A 22 2.33 -9.53 1.30
C GLN A 22 2.30 -10.51 2.48
N PRO A 23 2.53 -11.82 2.25
CA PRO A 23 2.60 -12.82 3.31
C PRO A 23 3.72 -12.51 4.31
N VAL A 24 3.75 -13.21 5.42
CA VAL A 24 4.85 -13.11 6.39
C VAL A 24 6.12 -13.64 5.70
N PRO A 25 7.23 -12.86 5.70
CA PRO A 25 8.47 -13.30 5.07
C PRO A 25 8.94 -14.66 5.57
N GLY A 26 9.30 -15.57 4.65
CA GLY A 26 9.74 -16.92 4.96
C GLY A 26 8.63 -17.88 5.42
N SER A 27 7.35 -17.46 5.43
CA SER A 27 6.23 -18.36 5.73
C SER A 27 5.92 -19.31 4.56
N PRO A 28 5.15 -20.38 4.81
CA PRO A 28 4.70 -21.27 3.74
C PRO A 28 3.95 -20.58 2.59
N LEU A 29 3.37 -19.40 2.86
CA LEU A 29 2.63 -18.59 1.89
C LEU A 29 3.52 -17.60 1.12
N ASP A 30 4.78 -17.44 1.52
CA ASP A 30 5.74 -16.51 0.90
C ASP A 30 6.38 -17.13 -0.35
N LYS A 31 5.55 -17.29 -1.38
CA LYS A 31 5.94 -17.83 -2.70
C LYS A 31 5.23 -17.07 -3.80
N PRO A 32 5.89 -16.76 -4.93
CA PRO A 32 5.31 -15.97 -6.01
C PRO A 32 3.97 -16.50 -6.53
N GLU A 33 3.85 -17.81 -6.70
CA GLU A 33 2.61 -18.45 -7.16
C GLU A 33 1.47 -18.34 -6.15
N ILE A 34 1.77 -18.33 -4.83
CA ILE A 34 0.76 -18.15 -3.80
C ILE A 34 0.33 -16.69 -3.69
N VAL A 35 1.29 -15.76 -3.75
CA VAL A 35 1.00 -14.31 -3.80
C VAL A 35 0.10 -13.99 -4.99
N ALA A 36 0.40 -14.53 -6.17
CA ALA A 36 -0.40 -14.34 -7.36
C ALA A 36 -1.80 -14.96 -7.25
N ALA A 37 -1.93 -16.14 -6.61
CA ALA A 37 -3.23 -16.77 -6.34
C ALA A 37 -4.08 -15.93 -5.37
N MET A 38 -3.48 -15.35 -4.32
CA MET A 38 -4.16 -14.40 -3.41
C MET A 38 -4.65 -13.17 -4.17
N ALA A 39 -3.81 -12.61 -5.05
CA ALA A 39 -4.14 -11.44 -5.85
C ALA A 39 -5.32 -11.73 -6.81
N LEU A 40 -5.31 -12.89 -7.48
CA LEU A 40 -6.40 -13.31 -8.34
C LEU A 40 -7.70 -13.52 -7.56
N ALA A 41 -7.64 -14.15 -6.39
CA ALA A 41 -8.81 -14.30 -5.53
C ALA A 41 -9.37 -12.96 -5.05
N ALA A 42 -8.49 -11.99 -4.73
CA ALA A 42 -8.88 -10.63 -4.36
C ALA A 42 -9.58 -9.91 -5.53
N GLU A 43 -9.05 -10.01 -6.75
CA GLU A 43 -9.67 -9.46 -7.96
C GLU A 43 -11.06 -10.06 -8.19
N GLN A 44 -11.19 -11.40 -8.11
CA GLN A 44 -12.46 -12.09 -8.27
C GLN A 44 -13.49 -11.71 -7.21
N ALA A 45 -13.02 -11.31 -6.01
CA ALA A 45 -13.85 -10.80 -4.93
C ALA A 45 -14.18 -9.30 -5.04
N GLY A 46 -13.72 -8.62 -6.10
CA GLY A 46 -14.05 -7.22 -6.39
C GLY A 46 -13.03 -6.20 -5.89
N ALA A 47 -11.80 -6.60 -5.55
CA ALA A 47 -10.73 -5.64 -5.30
C ALA A 47 -10.44 -4.82 -6.56
N VAL A 48 -10.29 -3.49 -6.40
CA VAL A 48 -10.05 -2.55 -7.52
C VAL A 48 -8.59 -2.47 -7.93
N ALA A 49 -7.69 -2.91 -7.06
CA ALA A 49 -6.26 -3.02 -7.28
C ALA A 49 -5.66 -4.00 -6.28
N VAL A 50 -4.43 -4.43 -6.52
CA VAL A 50 -3.62 -5.20 -5.57
C VAL A 50 -2.29 -4.51 -5.32
N ARG A 51 -1.72 -4.68 -4.12
CA ARG A 51 -0.40 -4.17 -3.76
C ARG A 51 0.55 -5.35 -3.56
N ILE A 52 1.65 -5.36 -4.31
CA ILE A 52 2.59 -6.48 -4.41
C ILE A 52 4.00 -6.01 -4.07
N GLU A 53 4.68 -6.76 -3.21
CA GLU A 53 6.08 -6.56 -2.87
C GLU A 53 6.95 -7.55 -3.63
N GLY A 54 8.06 -7.03 -4.20
CA GLY A 54 9.07 -7.85 -4.87
C GLY A 54 8.80 -8.13 -6.34
N ILE A 55 9.88 -8.21 -7.10
CA ILE A 55 9.83 -8.29 -8.57
C ILE A 55 9.25 -9.63 -9.04
N ASP A 56 9.67 -10.74 -8.42
CA ASP A 56 9.22 -12.07 -8.84
C ASP A 56 7.73 -12.27 -8.52
N ASN A 57 7.29 -11.82 -7.34
CA ASN A 57 5.88 -11.80 -6.97
C ASN A 57 5.05 -10.97 -7.96
N LEU A 58 5.56 -9.79 -8.34
CA LEU A 58 4.86 -8.89 -9.26
C LEU A 58 4.74 -9.50 -10.66
N ARG A 59 5.81 -10.07 -11.20
CA ARG A 59 5.81 -10.72 -12.54
C ARG A 59 4.79 -11.85 -12.63
N VAL A 60 4.78 -12.74 -11.63
CA VAL A 60 3.82 -13.86 -11.61
C VAL A 60 2.39 -13.32 -11.43
N THR A 61 2.18 -12.36 -10.52
CA THR A 61 0.87 -11.74 -10.32
C THR A 61 0.36 -11.07 -11.60
N ARG A 62 1.22 -10.30 -12.31
CA ARG A 62 0.82 -9.59 -13.53
C ARG A 62 0.30 -10.52 -14.63
N SER A 63 0.78 -11.75 -14.68
CA SER A 63 0.31 -12.73 -15.66
C SER A 63 -1.10 -13.28 -15.37
N LEU A 64 -1.61 -13.12 -14.14
CA LEU A 64 -2.86 -13.70 -13.69
C LEU A 64 -3.99 -12.69 -13.47
N VAL A 65 -3.66 -11.43 -13.11
CA VAL A 65 -4.67 -10.42 -12.77
C VAL A 65 -4.77 -9.34 -13.85
N SER A 66 -5.94 -8.75 -14.00
CA SER A 66 -6.19 -7.61 -14.90
C SER A 66 -6.28 -6.28 -14.16
N VAL A 67 -6.59 -6.29 -12.85
CA VAL A 67 -6.63 -5.08 -12.03
C VAL A 67 -5.25 -4.41 -11.93
N PRO A 68 -5.18 -3.10 -11.70
CA PRO A 68 -3.94 -2.39 -11.46
C PRO A 68 -3.12 -2.97 -10.31
N ILE A 69 -1.79 -2.99 -10.49
CA ILE A 69 -0.84 -3.42 -9.46
C ILE A 69 -0.08 -2.22 -8.93
N ILE A 70 -0.13 -2.01 -7.61
CA ILE A 70 0.76 -1.12 -6.87
C ILE A 70 2.01 -1.93 -6.51
N GLY A 71 3.11 -1.64 -7.17
CA GLY A 71 4.39 -2.32 -6.95
C GLY A 71 5.24 -1.62 -5.91
N ILE A 72 5.92 -2.39 -5.06
CA ILE A 72 6.96 -1.93 -4.13
C ILE A 72 8.11 -2.92 -4.08
N ILE A 73 9.28 -2.42 -3.67
CA ILE A 73 10.42 -3.23 -3.22
C ILE A 73 10.77 -2.78 -1.81
N LYS A 74 10.96 -3.72 -0.89
CA LYS A 74 11.46 -3.43 0.45
C LYS A 74 12.93 -3.77 0.57
N ARG A 75 13.71 -2.83 1.09
CA ARG A 75 15.13 -3.03 1.39
C ARG A 75 15.42 -2.62 2.82
N ASP A 76 16.20 -3.42 3.52
CA ASP A 76 16.81 -3.05 4.79
C ASP A 76 18.18 -2.44 4.51
N LEU A 77 18.35 -1.18 4.90
CA LEU A 77 19.55 -0.37 4.62
C LEU A 77 20.23 -0.01 5.94
N ASP A 78 21.55 -0.20 6.02
CA ASP A 78 22.30 0.10 7.23
C ASP A 78 22.32 1.61 7.56
N GLU A 79 22.30 2.48 6.54
CA GLU A 79 22.43 3.92 6.69
C GLU A 79 21.12 4.70 6.53
N SER A 80 19.97 4.00 6.36
CA SER A 80 18.69 4.66 6.15
C SER A 80 17.53 3.86 6.72
N PRO A 81 16.59 4.52 7.44
CA PRO A 81 15.38 3.88 7.91
C PRO A 81 14.30 3.73 6.82
N VAL A 82 14.55 4.25 5.62
CA VAL A 82 13.63 4.15 4.48
C VAL A 82 13.77 2.78 3.83
N ARG A 83 12.64 2.07 3.70
CA ARG A 83 12.61 0.71 3.16
C ARG A 83 11.88 0.58 1.81
N ILE A 84 10.84 1.40 1.60
CA ILE A 84 9.92 1.23 0.46
C ILE A 84 10.49 1.93 -0.78
N THR A 85 10.88 1.12 -1.77
CA THR A 85 11.35 1.54 -3.10
C THR A 85 12.38 2.68 -3.01
N PRO A 86 13.53 2.46 -2.33
CA PRO A 86 14.46 3.54 -1.99
C PRO A 86 15.38 3.99 -3.13
N PHE A 87 15.46 3.25 -4.25
CA PHE A 87 16.39 3.51 -5.35
C PHE A 87 15.69 3.68 -6.71
N LEU A 88 16.33 4.39 -7.63
CA LEU A 88 15.84 4.54 -9.02
C LEU A 88 15.78 3.19 -9.75
N ASP A 89 16.76 2.32 -9.53
CA ASP A 89 16.77 0.98 -10.09
C ASP A 89 15.60 0.11 -9.63
N ASP A 90 15.10 0.34 -8.40
CA ASP A 90 13.89 -0.32 -7.90
C ASP A 90 12.66 0.13 -8.69
N VAL A 91 12.57 1.43 -9.00
CA VAL A 91 11.50 1.98 -9.84
C VAL A 91 11.54 1.36 -11.23
N ASP A 92 12.72 1.31 -11.87
CA ASP A 92 12.89 0.74 -13.19
C ASP A 92 12.52 -0.75 -13.23
N ALA A 93 12.94 -1.52 -12.22
CA ALA A 93 12.63 -2.94 -12.10
C ALA A 93 11.13 -3.20 -11.92
N LEU A 94 10.45 -2.40 -11.09
CA LEU A 94 8.99 -2.48 -10.89
C LEU A 94 8.22 -2.12 -12.16
N ALA A 95 8.65 -1.08 -12.88
CA ALA A 95 8.04 -0.69 -14.16
C ALA A 95 8.17 -1.83 -15.20
N GLN A 96 9.38 -2.41 -15.34
CA GLN A 96 9.63 -3.53 -16.24
C GLN A 96 8.87 -4.81 -15.86
N ALA A 97 8.61 -5.01 -14.57
CA ALA A 97 7.83 -6.14 -14.07
C ALA A 97 6.32 -6.00 -14.30
N GLY A 98 5.83 -4.81 -14.70
CA GLY A 98 4.43 -4.56 -15.07
C GLY A 98 3.60 -3.90 -13.97
N ALA A 99 4.21 -3.15 -13.05
CA ALA A 99 3.48 -2.27 -12.13
C ALA A 99 2.72 -1.19 -12.92
N ASN A 100 1.56 -0.79 -12.40
CA ASN A 100 0.77 0.33 -12.93
C ASN A 100 0.92 1.57 -12.05
N ILE A 101 1.18 1.35 -10.78
CA ILE A 101 1.42 2.35 -9.74
C ILE A 101 2.67 1.90 -9.00
N ILE A 102 3.58 2.81 -8.68
CA ILE A 102 4.74 2.49 -7.84
C ILE A 102 4.64 3.34 -6.58
N ALA A 103 4.72 2.68 -5.40
CA ALA A 103 4.75 3.38 -4.14
C ALA A 103 6.18 3.50 -3.60
N VAL A 104 6.50 4.70 -3.09
CA VAL A 104 7.78 5.02 -2.45
C VAL A 104 7.54 5.51 -1.02
N ASP A 105 8.52 5.38 -0.15
CA ASP A 105 8.48 6.03 1.17
C ASP A 105 8.47 7.56 0.98
N GLY A 106 7.40 8.23 1.39
CA GLY A 106 7.19 9.67 1.27
C GLY A 106 7.60 10.48 2.51
N THR A 107 8.24 9.84 3.50
CA THR A 107 8.64 10.51 4.75
C THR A 107 9.88 11.39 4.55
N ALA A 108 10.07 12.37 5.44
CA ALA A 108 11.25 13.25 5.42
C ALA A 108 12.51 12.62 6.06
N ARG A 109 12.51 11.31 6.34
CA ARG A 109 13.65 10.61 6.95
C ARG A 109 14.86 10.56 6.01
N GLN A 110 16.06 10.37 6.60
CA GLN A 110 17.30 10.18 5.82
C GLN A 110 17.11 9.05 4.80
N ARG A 111 17.55 9.30 3.55
CA ARG A 111 17.30 8.40 2.43
C ARG A 111 18.41 8.46 1.37
N PRO A 112 18.62 7.37 0.61
CA PRO A 112 19.65 7.33 -0.44
C PRO A 112 19.29 8.19 -1.66
N VAL A 113 17.99 8.28 -2.03
CA VAL A 113 17.51 9.02 -3.19
C VAL A 113 16.35 9.94 -2.77
N ALA A 114 16.37 11.19 -3.18
CA ALA A 114 15.31 12.15 -2.88
C ALA A 114 13.94 11.70 -3.46
N VAL A 115 12.85 11.98 -2.73
CA VAL A 115 11.48 11.64 -3.15
C VAL A 115 11.18 12.20 -4.54
N GLU A 116 11.55 13.45 -4.79
CA GLU A 116 11.35 14.12 -6.08
C GLU A 116 11.94 13.32 -7.25
N ALA A 117 13.16 12.81 -7.09
CA ALA A 117 13.82 12.02 -8.13
C ALA A 117 13.11 10.67 -8.37
N LEU A 118 12.62 10.02 -7.30
CA LEU A 118 11.85 8.78 -7.42
C LEU A 118 10.52 9.01 -8.13
N LEU A 119 9.76 10.06 -7.76
CA LEU A 119 8.49 10.41 -8.40
C LEU A 119 8.70 10.76 -9.89
N ALA A 120 9.73 11.56 -10.20
CA ALA A 120 10.08 11.89 -11.58
C ALA A 120 10.43 10.63 -12.41
N ARG A 121 11.16 9.66 -11.82
CA ARG A 121 11.47 8.40 -12.50
C ARG A 121 10.22 7.56 -12.75
N ILE A 122 9.26 7.51 -11.81
CA ILE A 122 7.99 6.81 -11.98
C ILE A 122 7.20 7.42 -13.15
N HIS A 123 7.10 8.75 -13.19
CA HIS A 123 6.42 9.47 -14.27
C HIS A 123 7.13 9.31 -15.63
N HIS A 124 8.48 9.18 -15.63
CA HIS A 124 9.22 8.87 -16.85
C HIS A 124 8.80 7.53 -17.48
N HIS A 125 8.39 6.57 -16.67
CA HIS A 125 7.80 5.30 -17.11
C HIS A 125 6.30 5.39 -17.44
N HIS A 126 5.70 6.58 -17.42
CA HIS A 126 4.25 6.81 -17.62
C HIS A 126 3.36 6.07 -16.62
N LEU A 127 3.85 5.85 -15.39
CA LEU A 127 3.15 5.20 -14.30
C LEU A 127 2.66 6.23 -13.27
N LEU A 128 1.69 5.82 -12.46
CA LEU A 128 1.23 6.64 -11.33
C LEU A 128 2.18 6.51 -10.14
N ALA A 129 2.46 7.64 -9.51
CA ALA A 129 3.34 7.72 -8.36
C ALA A 129 2.52 7.81 -7.05
N MET A 130 2.75 6.87 -6.14
CA MET A 130 2.18 6.87 -4.80
C MET A 130 3.28 7.17 -3.76
N ALA A 131 2.97 8.03 -2.79
CA ALA A 131 3.87 8.32 -1.67
C ALA A 131 3.27 7.81 -0.36
N ASP A 132 3.96 6.90 0.30
CA ASP A 132 3.61 6.35 1.61
C ASP A 132 4.07 7.32 2.71
N CYS A 133 3.13 8.02 3.35
CA CYS A 133 3.37 9.11 4.28
C CYS A 133 2.98 8.75 5.71
N SER A 134 3.59 9.44 6.68
CA SER A 134 3.32 9.30 8.11
C SER A 134 2.66 10.53 8.75
N SER A 135 2.58 11.64 8.03
CA SER A 135 2.03 12.91 8.52
C SER A 135 1.42 13.72 7.39
N VAL A 136 0.63 14.74 7.76
CA VAL A 136 0.07 15.71 6.82
C VAL A 136 1.18 16.44 6.05
N ASP A 137 2.23 16.88 6.74
CA ASP A 137 3.34 17.61 6.13
C ASP A 137 4.06 16.77 5.07
N ASN A 138 4.28 15.47 5.34
CA ASN A 138 4.84 14.55 4.35
C ASN A 138 3.92 14.45 3.11
N GLY A 139 2.62 14.24 3.34
CA GLY A 139 1.65 14.10 2.25
C GLY A 139 1.59 15.33 1.36
N LEU A 140 1.50 16.53 1.96
CA LEU A 140 1.47 17.80 1.22
C LEU A 140 2.80 18.08 0.49
N ALA A 141 3.93 17.73 1.10
CA ALA A 141 5.23 17.85 0.43
C ALA A 141 5.30 16.94 -0.80
N CYS A 142 4.90 15.66 -0.66
CA CYS A 142 4.88 14.70 -1.77
C CYS A 142 3.89 15.11 -2.88
N GLN A 143 2.71 15.63 -2.51
CA GLN A 143 1.74 16.15 -3.48
C GLN A 143 2.33 17.30 -4.31
N ARG A 144 3.03 18.26 -3.66
CA ARG A 144 3.72 19.36 -4.38
C ARG A 144 4.84 18.87 -5.29
N LEU A 145 5.48 17.75 -4.95
CA LEU A 145 6.52 17.09 -5.77
C LEU A 145 5.94 16.25 -6.91
N GLY A 146 4.61 16.16 -7.00
CA GLY A 146 3.92 15.47 -8.10
C GLY A 146 3.42 14.07 -7.78
N ALA A 147 3.36 13.64 -6.51
CA ALA A 147 2.71 12.37 -6.19
C ALA A 147 1.22 12.40 -6.59
N ASP A 148 0.76 11.41 -7.35
CA ASP A 148 -0.63 11.27 -7.80
C ASP A 148 -1.54 10.79 -6.67
N ILE A 149 -0.98 10.00 -5.75
CA ILE A 149 -1.67 9.33 -4.66
C ILE A 149 -0.85 9.46 -3.37
N ILE A 150 -1.53 9.75 -2.26
CA ILE A 150 -0.93 9.80 -0.92
C ILE A 150 -1.47 8.64 -0.09
N GLY A 151 -0.55 7.76 0.37
CA GLY A 151 -0.86 6.67 1.28
C GLY A 151 -0.61 7.04 2.73
N THR A 152 -1.42 6.55 3.68
CA THR A 152 -1.18 6.70 5.13
C THR A 152 -0.33 5.56 5.70
N THR A 153 0.28 4.77 4.85
CA THR A 153 1.00 3.52 5.15
C THR A 153 2.03 3.65 6.26
N MET A 154 2.74 4.78 6.30
CA MET A 154 3.83 4.99 7.27
C MET A 154 3.37 5.57 8.61
N SER A 155 2.09 5.93 8.77
CA SER A 155 1.57 6.42 10.04
C SER A 155 1.69 5.37 11.15
N GLY A 156 2.34 5.74 12.26
CA GLY A 156 2.63 4.86 13.39
C GLY A 156 3.81 3.90 13.19
N TYR A 157 4.51 3.96 12.05
CA TYR A 157 5.70 3.12 11.79
C TYR A 157 7.00 3.93 11.72
N THR A 158 6.94 5.22 12.02
CA THR A 158 8.11 6.12 12.05
C THR A 158 8.55 6.48 13.47
N THR A 159 7.84 5.97 14.47
CA THR A 159 8.10 6.12 15.92
C THR A 159 8.24 4.73 16.56
N PRO A 160 8.86 4.62 17.76
CA PRO A 160 9.05 3.35 18.43
C PRO A 160 7.74 2.61 18.76
N ASP A 161 6.70 3.36 19.10
CA ASP A 161 5.40 2.80 19.49
C ASP A 161 4.45 2.80 18.30
N THR A 162 4.04 1.61 17.85
CA THR A 162 3.02 1.45 16.81
C THR A 162 1.63 1.44 17.45
N PRO A 163 0.74 2.39 17.10
CA PRO A 163 -0.64 2.39 17.61
C PRO A 163 -1.41 1.15 17.19
N GLU A 164 -2.42 0.76 17.99
CA GLU A 164 -3.32 -0.35 17.64
C GLU A 164 -4.35 0.05 16.57
N GLU A 165 -4.84 1.28 16.62
CA GLU A 165 -5.87 1.82 15.73
C GLU A 165 -5.28 2.47 14.47
N PRO A 166 -6.02 2.45 13.34
CA PRO A 166 -5.64 3.19 12.14
C PRO A 166 -5.74 4.71 12.36
N ASP A 167 -4.93 5.47 11.62
CA ASP A 167 -4.89 6.93 11.70
C ASP A 167 -5.98 7.59 10.83
N LEU A 168 -7.21 7.55 11.30
CA LEU A 168 -8.34 8.21 10.63
C LEU A 168 -8.23 9.74 10.61
N PRO A 169 -7.71 10.42 11.66
CA PRO A 169 -7.44 11.85 11.60
C PRO A 169 -6.50 12.25 10.46
N LEU A 170 -5.43 11.47 10.21
CA LEU A 170 -4.52 11.72 9.09
C LEU A 170 -5.23 11.58 7.74
N VAL A 171 -6.05 10.53 7.57
CA VAL A 171 -6.86 10.34 6.34
C VAL A 171 -7.71 11.59 6.08
N LYS A 172 -8.45 12.04 7.11
CA LYS A 172 -9.31 13.22 6.98
C LYS A 172 -8.53 14.50 6.64
N ALA A 173 -7.43 14.75 7.34
CA ALA A 173 -6.64 15.95 7.14
C ALA A 173 -6.02 16.01 5.72
N LEU A 174 -5.54 14.90 5.19
CA LEU A 174 -5.02 14.80 3.83
C LEU A 174 -6.14 14.97 2.79
N HIS A 175 -7.31 14.36 3.02
CA HIS A 175 -8.48 14.54 2.16
C HIS A 175 -8.94 16.00 2.12
N ASP A 176 -9.08 16.64 3.28
CA ASP A 176 -9.50 18.05 3.39
C ASP A 176 -8.49 19.00 2.71
N ALA A 177 -7.22 18.59 2.63
CA ALA A 177 -6.17 19.31 1.92
C ALA A 177 -6.12 19.01 0.40
N GLY A 178 -7.09 18.24 -0.13
CA GLY A 178 -7.22 17.93 -1.56
C GLY A 178 -6.32 16.83 -2.08
N CYS A 179 -5.74 15.99 -1.20
CA CYS A 179 -5.01 14.81 -1.61
C CYS A 179 -5.95 13.68 -2.05
N ARG A 180 -5.53 12.87 -3.04
CA ARG A 180 -6.15 11.58 -3.32
C ARG A 180 -5.56 10.55 -2.34
N VAL A 181 -6.34 10.17 -1.31
CA VAL A 181 -5.84 9.40 -0.17
C VAL A 181 -6.17 7.93 -0.29
N ILE A 182 -5.16 7.06 -0.26
CA ILE A 182 -5.32 5.64 0.04
C ILE A 182 -5.03 5.43 1.52
N ALA A 183 -6.06 5.02 2.26
CA ALA A 183 -5.93 4.67 3.67
C ALA A 183 -5.30 3.29 3.80
N GLU A 184 -4.13 3.21 4.42
CA GLU A 184 -3.41 1.96 4.66
C GLU A 184 -2.80 1.97 6.08
N GLY A 185 -2.77 0.80 6.70
CA GLY A 185 -2.22 0.60 8.04
C GLY A 185 -3.28 0.29 9.10
N ARG A 186 -3.24 -0.93 9.64
CA ARG A 186 -4.08 -1.40 10.76
C ARG A 186 -5.60 -1.43 10.52
N TYR A 187 -6.03 -1.46 9.27
CA TYR A 187 -7.46 -1.66 8.92
C TYR A 187 -7.82 -3.15 9.07
N ASN A 188 -7.88 -3.61 10.32
CA ASN A 188 -8.02 -5.03 10.67
C ASN A 188 -9.46 -5.53 10.74
N SER A 189 -10.44 -4.73 10.31
CA SER A 189 -11.82 -5.14 10.17
C SER A 189 -12.54 -4.40 9.05
N PRO A 190 -13.60 -4.98 8.44
CA PRO A 190 -14.42 -4.29 7.45
C PRO A 190 -15.02 -2.98 7.97
N ALA A 191 -15.37 -2.92 9.25
CA ALA A 191 -15.92 -1.72 9.86
C ALA A 191 -14.91 -0.56 9.90
N LEU A 192 -13.63 -0.84 10.19
CA LEU A 192 -12.55 0.16 10.16
C LEU A 192 -12.29 0.65 8.73
N ALA A 193 -12.26 -0.26 7.74
CA ALA A 193 -12.11 0.10 6.34
C ALA A 193 -13.26 1.01 5.86
N ALA A 194 -14.51 0.65 6.16
CA ALA A 194 -15.67 1.48 5.87
C ALA A 194 -15.61 2.85 6.57
N LYS A 195 -15.03 2.92 7.77
CA LYS A 195 -14.82 4.19 8.50
C LYS A 195 -13.83 5.08 7.76
N ALA A 196 -12.75 4.53 7.19
CA ALA A 196 -11.79 5.31 6.40
C ALA A 196 -12.46 6.00 5.19
N ILE A 197 -13.34 5.31 4.48
CA ILE A 197 -14.10 5.91 3.36
C ILE A 197 -14.96 7.09 3.86
N ARG A 198 -15.64 6.95 5.01
CA ARG A 198 -16.40 8.08 5.61
C ARG A 198 -15.53 9.25 6.05
N TYR A 199 -14.24 9.01 6.30
CA TYR A 199 -13.25 10.05 6.60
C TYR A 199 -12.58 10.65 5.37
N GLY A 200 -13.03 10.26 4.16
CA GLY A 200 -12.60 10.84 2.90
C GLY A 200 -11.51 10.06 2.18
N ALA A 201 -11.20 8.82 2.61
CA ALA A 201 -10.30 7.98 1.82
C ALA A 201 -10.91 7.69 0.44
N TRP A 202 -10.09 7.81 -0.60
CA TRP A 202 -10.44 7.44 -1.96
C TRP A 202 -10.53 5.92 -2.13
N ALA A 203 -9.61 5.20 -1.48
CA ALA A 203 -9.58 3.74 -1.41
C ALA A 203 -8.94 3.30 -0.08
N VAL A 204 -9.09 2.02 0.26
CA VAL A 204 -8.51 1.44 1.47
C VAL A 204 -7.68 0.20 1.11
N THR A 205 -6.42 0.19 1.52
CA THR A 205 -5.56 -0.98 1.40
C THR A 205 -5.61 -1.82 2.68
N VAL A 206 -5.96 -3.09 2.52
CA VAL A 206 -5.99 -4.08 3.60
C VAL A 206 -4.96 -5.17 3.31
N GLY A 207 -4.05 -5.41 4.26
CA GLY A 207 -3.02 -6.44 4.18
C GLY A 207 -3.24 -7.56 5.19
N SER A 208 -2.75 -7.38 6.41
CA SER A 208 -2.67 -8.45 7.44
C SER A 208 -3.99 -9.15 7.72
N ALA A 209 -5.10 -8.42 7.71
CA ALA A 209 -6.44 -8.98 7.95
C ALA A 209 -6.98 -9.86 6.82
N ILE A 210 -6.33 -9.89 5.65
CA ILE A 210 -6.76 -10.69 4.50
C ILE A 210 -5.68 -11.71 4.10
N THR A 211 -4.41 -11.30 4.07
CA THR A 211 -3.35 -12.09 3.43
C THR A 211 -2.32 -12.68 4.39
N ARG A 212 -2.35 -12.32 5.69
CA ARG A 212 -1.42 -12.87 6.69
C ARG A 212 -2.16 -13.81 7.64
N LEU A 213 -2.29 -15.06 7.22
CA LEU A 213 -2.99 -16.12 7.98
C LEU A 213 -2.45 -16.25 9.40
N GLU A 214 -1.14 -16.16 9.59
CA GLU A 214 -0.47 -16.27 10.88
C GLU A 214 -0.93 -15.18 11.85
N HIS A 215 -1.09 -13.94 11.38
CA HIS A 215 -1.60 -12.85 12.19
C HIS A 215 -3.08 -13.04 12.54
N ILE A 216 -3.89 -13.46 11.58
CA ILE A 216 -5.33 -13.73 11.79
C ILE A 216 -5.51 -14.83 12.82
N CYS A 217 -4.79 -15.97 12.67
CA CYS A 217 -4.82 -17.06 13.65
C CYS A 217 -4.35 -16.60 15.03
N GLY A 218 -3.32 -15.74 15.10
CA GLY A 218 -2.85 -15.14 16.35
C GLY A 218 -3.95 -14.34 17.06
N TRP A 219 -4.64 -13.47 16.35
CA TRP A 219 -5.74 -12.66 16.91
C TRP A 219 -6.87 -13.53 17.47
N TYR A 220 -7.25 -14.59 16.76
CA TYR A 220 -8.27 -15.54 17.26
C TYR A 220 -7.78 -16.26 18.51
N ASN A 221 -6.55 -16.80 18.50
CA ASN A 221 -5.98 -17.50 19.65
C ASN A 221 -5.93 -16.59 20.90
N ASP A 222 -5.52 -15.34 20.74
CA ASP A 222 -5.45 -14.39 21.86
C ASP A 222 -6.82 -14.03 22.41
N ALA A 223 -7.82 -13.87 21.54
CA ALA A 223 -9.21 -13.64 21.97
C ALA A 223 -9.77 -14.86 22.73
N LEU A 224 -9.53 -16.09 22.23
CA LEU A 224 -9.98 -17.31 22.87
C LEU A 224 -9.33 -17.53 24.25
N LYS A 225 -8.02 -17.26 24.38
CA LYS A 225 -7.31 -17.32 25.65
C LYS A 225 -7.88 -16.35 26.68
N LYS A 226 -8.12 -15.09 26.27
CA LYS A 226 -8.72 -14.05 27.14
C LYS A 226 -10.13 -14.44 27.61
N ALA A 227 -10.91 -15.14 26.78
CA ALA A 227 -12.26 -15.57 27.14
C ALA A 227 -12.27 -16.80 28.06
N ALA A 228 -11.16 -17.56 28.13
CA ALA A 228 -11.03 -18.75 28.99
C ALA A 228 -10.38 -18.45 30.36
N SER A 229 -9.87 -17.24 30.55
CA SER A 229 -9.30 -16.74 31.83
C SER A 229 -10.34 -15.95 32.63
#